data_39ce744b6265339aef99e00559f8e735
#
_entry.id   39ce744b6265339aef99e00559f8e735
#
_cell.length_a   1.000
_cell.length_b   1.000
_cell.length_c   1.000
_cell.angle_alpha   90.00
_cell.angle_beta   90.00
_cell.angle_gamma   90.00
#
_symmetry.space_group_name_H-M   'P 1'
#
loop_
_entity.id
_entity.type
_entity.pdbx_description
1 polymer ?
#
loop_
_entity_poly.entity_id
_entity_poly.type
_entity_poly.pdbx_seq_one_letter_code
_entity_poly.pdbx_strand_id
1 'polypeptide(L)'
;NYKGKESLSRVVMNQTFEDMKEIVRKNPFAQHIGMELLEVTEGYALGRIRLAKQYENIYGGMHGGCAYSLADTLSGIAASTYREYVTMLDASMNYLLPVEHTEYVYCKARVLRHGRKITVVRVELLNDEQTLLIDGSFTFYSIRKRDE
;
A
#
# COMPACT_ATOMS: atom_id res chain seq x y z
N ASN A 1 -18.44 -14.66 27.06
CA ASN A 1 -17.70 -15.41 26.02
C ASN A 1 -16.83 -14.49 25.17
N TYR A 2 -15.80 -13.88 25.78
CA TYR A 2 -14.85 -12.97 25.11
C TYR A 2 -13.86 -13.73 24.20
N LYS A 3 -13.57 -14.99 24.49
CA LYS A 3 -12.59 -15.78 23.72
C LYS A 3 -13.02 -16.13 22.29
N GLY A 4 -14.32 -16.17 22.00
CA GLY A 4 -14.81 -16.50 20.66
C GLY A 4 -14.74 -15.34 19.66
N LYS A 5 -14.78 -14.09 20.11
CA LYS A 5 -14.72 -12.91 19.24
C LYS A 5 -13.29 -12.58 18.77
N GLU A 6 -12.29 -12.81 19.65
CA GLU A 6 -10.89 -12.62 19.27
C GLU A 6 -10.40 -13.62 18.23
N SER A 7 -10.86 -14.88 18.30
CA SER A 7 -10.46 -15.90 17.33
C SER A 7 -11.07 -15.65 15.95
N LEU A 8 -12.34 -15.19 15.90
CA LEU A 8 -13.04 -14.88 14.65
C LEU A 8 -12.43 -13.64 13.96
N SER A 9 -12.13 -12.58 14.70
CA SER A 9 -11.49 -11.40 14.14
C SER A 9 -10.10 -11.70 13.59
N ARG A 10 -9.33 -12.56 14.26
CA ARG A 10 -8.01 -13.00 13.80
C ARG A 10 -8.08 -13.84 12.53
N VAL A 11 -9.07 -14.74 12.44
CA VAL A 11 -9.29 -15.55 11.22
C VAL A 11 -9.70 -14.67 10.03
N VAL A 12 -10.60 -13.71 10.25
CA VAL A 12 -11.03 -12.77 9.21
C VAL A 12 -9.88 -11.87 8.75
N MET A 13 -9.03 -11.39 9.67
CA MET A 13 -7.85 -10.58 9.34
C MET A 13 -6.81 -11.38 8.57
N ASN A 14 -6.55 -12.64 8.96
CA ASN A 14 -5.64 -13.53 8.23
C ASN A 14 -6.17 -13.80 6.82
N GLN A 15 -7.48 -14.01 6.66
CA GLN A 15 -8.09 -14.23 5.35
C GLN A 15 -7.94 -12.99 4.45
N THR A 16 -8.15 -11.79 4.97
CA THR A 16 -7.95 -10.53 4.23
C THR A 16 -6.52 -10.37 3.75
N PHE A 17 -5.53 -10.69 4.59
CA PHE A 17 -4.12 -10.65 4.22
C PHE A 17 -3.81 -11.64 3.08
N GLU A 18 -4.26 -12.88 3.20
CA GLU A 18 -4.05 -13.90 2.15
C GLU A 18 -4.73 -13.53 0.83
N ASP A 19 -5.94 -12.97 0.88
CA ASP A 19 -6.65 -12.48 -0.30
C ASP A 19 -5.87 -11.35 -0.99
N MET A 20 -5.33 -10.41 -0.24
CA MET A 20 -4.55 -9.30 -0.76
C MET A 20 -3.18 -9.75 -1.28
N LYS A 21 -2.53 -10.71 -0.64
CA LYS A 21 -1.31 -11.36 -1.17
C LYS A 21 -1.54 -11.97 -2.55
N GLU A 22 -2.66 -12.65 -2.72
CA GLU A 22 -3.02 -13.26 -4.00
C GLU A 22 -3.29 -12.20 -5.08
N ILE A 23 -3.93 -11.10 -4.72
CA ILE A 23 -4.13 -9.96 -5.64
C ILE A 23 -2.79 -9.38 -6.08
N VAL A 24 -1.87 -9.18 -5.16
CA VAL A 24 -0.51 -8.69 -5.47
C VAL A 24 0.24 -9.69 -6.35
N ARG A 25 0.15 -10.98 -6.05
CA ARG A 25 0.78 -12.05 -6.85
C ARG A 25 0.27 -12.05 -8.30
N LYS A 26 -0.99 -11.74 -8.51
CA LYS A 26 -1.61 -11.67 -9.85
C LYS A 26 -1.47 -10.31 -10.53
N ASN A 27 -0.92 -9.32 -9.85
CA ASN A 27 -0.70 -8.00 -10.41
C ASN A 27 0.65 -7.98 -11.14
N PRO A 28 0.66 -7.96 -12.50
CA PRO A 28 1.91 -8.05 -13.26
C PRO A 28 2.89 -6.92 -12.95
N PHE A 29 2.38 -5.70 -12.79
CA PHE A 29 3.24 -4.55 -12.51
C PHE A 29 3.83 -4.59 -11.11
N ALA A 30 3.05 -4.99 -10.11
CA ALA A 30 3.56 -5.19 -8.75
C ALA A 30 4.66 -6.25 -8.71
N GLN A 31 4.50 -7.34 -9.47
CA GLN A 31 5.53 -8.37 -9.61
C GLN A 31 6.77 -7.85 -10.32
N HIS A 32 6.60 -7.03 -11.35
CA HIS A 32 7.71 -6.43 -12.10
C HIS A 32 8.61 -5.54 -11.22
N ILE A 33 8.03 -4.77 -10.31
CA ILE A 33 8.78 -3.93 -9.38
C ILE A 33 9.19 -4.66 -8.09
N GLY A 34 8.90 -5.96 -7.99
CA GLY A 34 9.29 -6.78 -6.83
C GLY A 34 8.62 -6.38 -5.53
N MET A 35 7.36 -5.93 -5.59
CA MET A 35 6.63 -5.51 -4.40
C MET A 35 6.32 -6.70 -3.49
N GLU A 36 6.62 -6.54 -2.19
CA GLU A 36 6.28 -7.50 -1.15
C GLU A 36 5.23 -6.89 -0.21
N LEU A 37 4.10 -7.57 -0.04
CA LEU A 37 3.09 -7.20 0.94
C LEU A 37 3.45 -7.82 2.29
N LEU A 38 3.58 -7.00 3.33
CA LEU A 38 4.03 -7.43 4.66
C LEU A 38 2.90 -7.51 5.68
N GLU A 39 1.92 -6.61 5.62
CA GLU A 39 0.83 -6.55 6.59
C GLU A 39 -0.40 -5.91 5.95
N VAL A 40 -1.57 -6.43 6.26
CA VAL A 40 -2.86 -5.83 5.90
C VAL A 40 -3.82 -6.01 7.06
N THR A 41 -4.43 -4.90 7.49
CA THR A 41 -5.56 -4.87 8.40
C THR A 41 -6.61 -3.92 7.84
N GLU A 42 -7.79 -3.84 8.43
CA GLU A 42 -8.80 -2.92 7.93
C GLU A 42 -8.29 -1.48 7.94
N GLY A 43 -8.30 -0.86 6.76
CA GLY A 43 -7.83 0.51 6.57
C GLY A 43 -6.31 0.68 6.60
N TYR A 44 -5.53 -0.41 6.51
CA TYR A 44 -4.08 -0.34 6.59
C TYR A 44 -3.40 -1.39 5.71
N ALA A 45 -2.31 -0.99 5.07
CA ALA A 45 -1.43 -1.90 4.36
C ALA A 45 0.03 -1.46 4.51
N LEU A 46 0.92 -2.43 4.65
CA LEU A 46 2.36 -2.25 4.69
C LEU A 46 2.99 -3.13 3.63
N GLY A 47 3.87 -2.57 2.83
CA GLY A 47 4.64 -3.31 1.84
C GLY A 47 5.99 -2.66 1.60
N ARG A 48 6.80 -3.28 0.75
CA ARG A 48 8.14 -2.79 0.45
C ARG A 48 8.61 -3.20 -0.93
N ILE A 49 9.61 -2.49 -1.42
CA ILE A 49 10.39 -2.86 -2.60
C ILE A 49 11.87 -2.86 -2.21
N ARG A 50 12.63 -3.86 -2.66
CA ARG A 50 14.09 -3.85 -2.58
C ARG A 50 14.64 -2.89 -3.64
N LEU A 51 15.53 -1.99 -3.25
CA LEU A 51 16.22 -1.14 -4.20
C LEU A 51 17.07 -2.00 -5.14
N ALA A 52 16.98 -1.69 -6.43
CA ALA A 52 17.72 -2.40 -7.46
C ALA A 52 18.08 -1.42 -8.58
N LYS A 53 19.13 -1.74 -9.31
CA LYS A 53 19.67 -0.87 -10.35
C LYS A 53 18.64 -0.48 -11.42
N GLN A 54 17.75 -1.41 -11.79
CA GLN A 54 16.70 -1.16 -12.79
C GLN A 54 15.63 -0.16 -12.31
N TYR A 55 15.61 0.19 -11.03
CA TYR A 55 14.66 1.17 -10.46
C TYR A 55 15.32 2.54 -10.21
N GLU A 56 16.60 2.67 -10.55
CA GLU A 56 17.34 3.91 -10.32
C GLU A 56 16.97 5.00 -11.34
N ASN A 57 17.05 6.24 -10.87
CA ASN A 57 17.06 7.42 -11.71
C ASN A 57 18.51 7.75 -12.16
N ILE A 58 18.69 8.85 -12.87
CA ILE A 58 20.00 9.28 -13.35
C ILE A 58 21.00 9.65 -12.24
N TYR A 59 20.51 9.82 -11.01
CA TYR A 59 21.34 10.19 -9.84
C TYR A 59 21.69 8.98 -8.96
N GLY A 60 21.24 7.79 -9.31
CA GLY A 60 21.52 6.56 -8.57
C GLY A 60 20.58 6.26 -7.40
N GLY A 61 19.58 7.10 -7.15
CA GLY A 61 18.50 6.81 -6.21
C GLY A 61 17.30 6.18 -6.91
N MET A 62 16.31 5.73 -6.14
CA MET A 62 15.10 5.16 -6.73
C MET A 62 14.35 6.22 -7.56
N HIS A 63 13.95 5.85 -8.76
CA HIS A 63 13.09 6.69 -9.60
C HIS A 63 11.79 7.02 -8.87
N GLY A 64 11.40 8.30 -8.86
CA GLY A 64 10.19 8.76 -8.17
C GLY A 64 8.92 8.05 -8.63
N GLY A 65 8.85 7.68 -9.92
CA GLY A 65 7.73 6.89 -10.45
C GLY A 65 7.67 5.48 -9.88
N CYS A 66 8.80 4.87 -9.54
CA CYS A 66 8.82 3.56 -8.88
C CYS A 66 8.28 3.67 -7.43
N ALA A 67 8.72 4.66 -6.69
CA ALA A 67 8.20 4.95 -5.35
C ALA A 67 6.69 5.26 -5.38
N TYR A 68 6.24 6.02 -6.38
CA TYR A 68 4.83 6.30 -6.61
C TYR A 68 4.04 5.00 -6.85
N SER A 69 4.57 4.08 -7.64
CA SER A 69 3.91 2.81 -7.95
C SER A 69 3.71 1.94 -6.72
N LEU A 70 4.67 1.94 -5.80
CA LEU A 70 4.51 1.28 -4.50
C LEU A 70 3.37 1.92 -3.70
N ALA A 71 3.36 3.24 -3.61
CA ALA A 71 2.34 3.99 -2.88
C ALA A 71 0.94 3.81 -3.49
N ASP A 72 0.81 3.85 -4.82
CA ASP A 72 -0.44 3.61 -5.54
C ASP A 72 -1.01 2.23 -5.20
N THR A 73 -0.21 1.20 -5.33
CA THR A 73 -0.66 -0.18 -5.09
C THR A 73 -1.03 -0.39 -3.62
N LEU A 74 -0.21 0.07 -2.68
CA LEU A 74 -0.47 -0.10 -1.24
C LEU A 74 -1.69 0.70 -0.77
N SER A 75 -1.86 1.92 -1.26
CA SER A 75 -3.03 2.73 -0.93
C SER A 75 -4.32 2.12 -1.49
N GLY A 76 -4.27 1.57 -2.69
CA GLY A 76 -5.38 0.82 -3.29
C GLY A 76 -5.76 -0.42 -2.48
N ILE A 77 -4.77 -1.15 -1.98
CA ILE A 77 -4.98 -2.30 -1.09
C ILE A 77 -5.66 -1.84 0.21
N ALA A 78 -5.13 -0.81 0.86
CA ALA A 78 -5.72 -0.27 2.09
C ALA A 78 -7.18 0.17 1.90
N ALA A 79 -7.47 0.89 0.81
CA ALA A 79 -8.82 1.30 0.46
C ALA A 79 -9.75 0.12 0.17
N SER A 80 -9.22 -0.99 -0.35
CA SER A 80 -9.98 -2.20 -0.71
C SER A 80 -10.31 -3.10 0.49
N THR A 81 -9.73 -2.85 1.65
CA THR A 81 -9.94 -3.71 2.84
C THR A 81 -11.39 -3.71 3.35
N TYR A 82 -12.20 -2.76 2.91
CA TYR A 82 -13.62 -2.67 3.23
C TYR A 82 -14.51 -3.48 2.28
N ARG A 83 -13.92 -4.46 1.57
CA ARG A 83 -14.60 -5.34 0.60
C ARG A 83 -15.21 -4.56 -0.56
N GLU A 84 -14.45 -3.63 -1.09
CA GLU A 84 -14.85 -2.78 -2.21
C GLU A 84 -13.84 -2.87 -3.36
N TYR A 85 -14.34 -2.73 -4.58
CA TYR A 85 -13.49 -2.43 -5.72
C TYR A 85 -13.36 -0.91 -5.81
N VAL A 86 -12.13 -0.45 -5.89
CA VAL A 86 -11.83 0.99 -5.88
C VAL A 86 -11.03 1.39 -7.13
N THR A 87 -11.18 2.65 -7.53
CA THR A 87 -10.34 3.27 -8.56
C THR A 87 -9.83 4.61 -8.05
N MET A 88 -8.59 4.94 -8.39
CA MET A 88 -7.98 6.19 -7.95
C MET A 88 -8.55 7.38 -8.71
N LEU A 89 -8.89 8.43 -7.97
CA LEU A 89 -9.34 9.70 -8.53
C LEU A 89 -8.22 10.75 -8.55
N ASP A 90 -7.41 10.77 -7.50
CA ASP A 90 -6.41 11.81 -7.30
C ASP A 90 -5.28 11.29 -6.41
N ALA A 91 -4.09 11.82 -6.62
CA ALA A 91 -2.92 11.50 -5.82
C ALA A 91 -1.98 12.70 -5.77
N SER A 92 -1.39 12.90 -4.58
CA SER A 92 -0.37 13.92 -4.36
C SER A 92 0.74 13.34 -3.51
N MET A 93 2.00 13.52 -3.95
CA MET A 93 3.18 13.02 -3.25
C MET A 93 4.17 14.15 -3.02
N ASN A 94 4.72 14.21 -1.81
CA ASN A 94 5.81 15.08 -1.43
C ASN A 94 7.10 14.26 -1.29
N TYR A 95 8.05 14.49 -2.17
CA TYR A 95 9.37 13.84 -2.16
C TYR A 95 10.29 14.67 -1.26
N LEU A 96 10.40 14.31 0.00
CA LEU A 96 11.10 15.09 1.03
C LEU A 96 12.60 14.81 1.02
N LEU A 97 12.98 13.54 0.85
CA LEU A 97 14.36 13.06 0.81
C LEU A 97 14.52 12.04 -0.32
N PRO A 98 15.69 11.93 -0.95
CA PRO A 98 15.93 10.90 -1.95
C PRO A 98 15.87 9.50 -1.35
N VAL A 99 15.40 8.54 -2.13
CA VAL A 99 15.39 7.12 -1.76
C VAL A 99 16.70 6.50 -2.24
N GLU A 100 17.67 6.44 -1.35
CA GLU A 100 19.03 5.95 -1.63
C GLU A 100 19.67 5.40 -0.35
N HIS A 101 20.77 4.65 -0.47
CA HIS A 101 21.55 4.12 0.65
C HIS A 101 20.72 3.32 1.65
N THR A 102 19.75 2.57 1.15
CA THR A 102 18.87 1.69 1.93
C THR A 102 18.63 0.41 1.14
N GLU A 103 18.44 -0.71 1.80
CA GLU A 103 18.14 -1.98 1.15
C GLU A 103 16.70 -2.00 0.62
N TYR A 104 15.77 -1.52 1.46
CA TYR A 104 14.35 -1.47 1.13
C TYR A 104 13.78 -0.07 1.28
N VAL A 105 12.75 0.21 0.50
CA VAL A 105 11.80 1.28 0.79
C VAL A 105 10.48 0.65 1.22
N TYR A 106 9.97 1.10 2.35
CA TYR A 106 8.71 0.63 2.95
C TYR A 106 7.63 1.66 2.70
N CYS A 107 6.42 1.20 2.41
CA CYS A 107 5.25 2.06 2.31
C CYS A 107 4.20 1.64 3.33
N LYS A 108 3.80 2.58 4.18
CA LYS A 108 2.64 2.47 5.07
C LYS A 108 1.50 3.24 4.44
N ALA A 109 0.41 2.56 4.18
CA ALA A 109 -0.82 3.17 3.65
C ALA A 109 -1.92 3.04 4.70
N ARG A 110 -2.46 4.18 5.14
CA ARG A 110 -3.49 4.24 6.19
C ARG A 110 -4.69 5.02 5.71
N VAL A 111 -5.86 4.42 5.79
CA VAL A 111 -7.12 5.11 5.48
C VAL A 111 -7.36 6.17 6.56
N LEU A 112 -7.46 7.43 6.14
CA LEU A 112 -7.83 8.56 7.00
C LEU A 112 -9.34 8.66 7.12
N ARG A 113 -10.05 8.40 6.02
CA ARG A 113 -11.50 8.41 5.98
C ARG A 113 -12.00 7.41 4.95
N HIS A 114 -12.92 6.56 5.36
CA HIS A 114 -13.70 5.69 4.50
C HIS A 114 -15.13 6.23 4.44
N GLY A 115 -15.45 6.93 3.36
CA GLY A 115 -16.78 7.46 3.11
C GLY A 115 -17.63 6.48 2.29
N ARG A 116 -18.85 6.86 1.99
CA ARG A 116 -19.79 6.04 1.22
C ARG A 116 -19.29 5.73 -0.20
N LYS A 117 -18.65 6.71 -0.85
CA LYS A 117 -18.11 6.60 -2.20
C LYS A 117 -16.64 6.96 -2.29
N ILE A 118 -16.14 7.77 -1.36
CA ILE A 118 -14.78 8.31 -1.39
C ILE A 118 -14.01 7.81 -0.18
N THR A 119 -12.82 7.28 -0.44
CA THR A 119 -11.87 6.88 0.59
C THR A 119 -10.57 7.67 0.40
N VAL A 120 -10.09 8.28 1.47
CA VAL A 120 -8.83 9.04 1.48
C VAL A 120 -7.79 8.25 2.25
N VAL A 121 -6.64 8.03 1.63
CA VAL A 121 -5.54 7.23 2.19
C VAL A 121 -4.29 8.09 2.29
N ARG A 122 -3.66 8.09 3.46
CA ARG A 122 -2.32 8.66 3.64
C ARG A 122 -1.27 7.59 3.39
N VAL A 123 -0.21 7.96 2.67
CA VAL A 123 0.96 7.10 2.47
C VAL A 123 2.20 7.75 3.06
N GLU A 124 3.06 6.90 3.64
CA GLU A 124 4.37 7.29 4.15
C GLU A 124 5.38 6.27 3.66
N LEU A 125 6.42 6.73 2.96
CA LEU A 125 7.51 5.88 2.51
C LEU A 125 8.74 6.13 3.37
N LEU A 126 9.34 5.05 3.87
CA LEU A 126 10.39 5.05 4.86
C LEU A 126 11.57 4.20 4.38
N ASN A 127 12.79 4.55 4.79
CA ASN A 127 13.96 3.70 4.58
C ASN A 127 14.10 2.64 5.70
N ASP A 128 15.16 1.82 5.65
CA ASP A 128 15.43 0.79 6.67
C ASP A 128 15.56 1.36 8.09
N GLU A 129 16.00 2.61 8.23
CA GLU A 129 16.15 3.32 9.51
C GLU A 129 14.85 4.01 9.94
N GLN A 130 13.76 3.80 9.22
CA GLN A 130 12.45 4.40 9.45
C GLN A 130 12.43 5.93 9.34
N THR A 131 13.34 6.49 8.55
CA THR A 131 13.31 7.91 8.18
C THR A 131 12.23 8.13 7.14
N LEU A 132 11.38 9.14 7.34
CA LEU A 132 10.34 9.52 6.37
C LEU A 132 10.99 10.16 5.15
N LEU A 133 10.85 9.52 4.00
CA LEU A 133 11.41 9.98 2.74
C LEU A 133 10.36 10.67 1.85
N ILE A 134 9.16 10.13 1.84
CA ILE A 134 8.06 10.59 0.99
C ILE A 134 6.77 10.48 1.79
N ASP A 135 5.90 11.47 1.69
CA ASP A 135 4.53 11.36 2.18
C ASP A 135 3.54 11.78 1.10
N GLY A 136 2.30 11.37 1.24
CA GLY A 136 1.31 11.71 0.24
C GLY A 136 -0.11 11.34 0.64
N SER A 137 -1.04 11.70 -0.23
CA SER A 137 -2.46 11.43 -0.08
C SER A 137 -3.02 10.89 -1.39
N PHE A 138 -3.78 9.82 -1.29
CA PHE A 138 -4.44 9.14 -2.42
C PHE A 138 -5.94 9.10 -2.15
N THR A 139 -6.73 9.48 -3.15
CA THR A 139 -8.18 9.48 -3.06
C THR A 139 -8.75 8.46 -4.02
N PHE A 140 -9.61 7.58 -3.51
CA PHE A 140 -10.23 6.50 -4.26
C PHE A 140 -11.74 6.65 -4.29
N TYR A 141 -12.32 6.18 -5.39
CA TYR A 141 -13.75 6.05 -5.57
C TYR A 141 -14.15 4.57 -5.46
N SER A 142 -15.18 4.28 -4.69
CA SER A 142 -15.74 2.93 -4.57
C SER A 142 -16.65 2.65 -5.77
N ILE A 143 -16.25 1.69 -6.62
CA ILE A 143 -17.00 1.31 -7.81
C ILE A 143 -18.20 0.46 -7.41
N ARG A 144 -17.97 -0.57 -6.60
CA ARG A 144 -18.97 -1.52 -6.12
C ARG A 144 -18.43 -2.36 -4.95
N LYS A 145 -19.33 -3.01 -4.22
CA LYS A 145 -18.97 -4.03 -3.24
C LYS A 145 -18.46 -5.30 -3.94
N ARG A 146 -17.55 -6.04 -3.31
CA ARG A 146 -16.98 -7.26 -3.89
C ARG A 146 -17.97 -8.42 -4.01
N ASP A 147 -19.00 -8.41 -3.19
CA ASP A 147 -20.01 -9.48 -3.13
C ASP A 147 -21.26 -9.17 -3.95
N GLU A 148 -21.24 -8.13 -4.77
CA GLU A 148 -22.36 -7.72 -5.65
C GLU A 148 -22.14 -8.11 -7.10
#